data_279b8d73e4a385c82ea423622a93f39b
#
_entry.id   279b8d73e4a385c82ea423622a93f39b
#
_cell.length_a   1.000
_cell.length_b   1.000
_cell.length_c   1.000
_cell.angle_alpha   90.00
_cell.angle_beta   90.00
_cell.angle_gamma   90.00
#
_symmetry.space_group_name_H-M   'P 1'
#
loop_
_entity.id
_entity.type
_entity.pdbx_description
1 polymer ?
#
loop_
_entity_poly.entity_id
_entity_poly.type
_entity_poly.pdbx_seq_one_letter_code
_entity_poly.pdbx_strand_id
1 'polypeptide(L)'
;MQAKQHMHLEAIEQSEKVPVTVALGDGIGPEIVQATLKILTAAGARIAPEYIDIGEQLYLAGHSSGIAPQAWTSLRRNRVFLKGPVTTPSGDGYKSLNVTIRKTLGLYANVRPCVSYAPFVTTLYPQLDIVIVRENEEDLYAGIEHRQTDEVFQCLKLISRPGCEKIVRYAFDYARSHGRKKVTCMVKDNIMKMTDGLFYKVFQEISVEYPEIVAERYIIDIGAARLATQPGRFDVIVTPNLYGDILSDIAAEMTGSVGLAPSANIGDSIAMFEAIHGSAPDIAGQGIANPSGLLLAAVMMLVHIKQAEVAARIHNAWLATLEEGIHTADLHSTNSQRLVSTNEFAEAVIQRLGQLPEGFKAVSYQNAAEPSQPSFRYQRAQPAQKVLLGVDVFLHESQFSPEQLASRLLNLTDGVLHLQMITNRGVKVWPQGYPETFCTDHWRCRFMAQTLEQPVSQRDLIKLLSVLTELGLDVIKIENLFSFNGERGFALGQGQ
;
A
#
# COMPACT_ATOMS: atom_id res chain seq x y z
N MET A 1 -11.22 -51.05 -9.91
CA MET A 1 -10.40 -49.85 -9.87
C MET A 1 -10.95 -48.75 -10.81
N GLN A 2 -11.25 -49.05 -12.05
CA GLN A 2 -11.78 -48.05 -13.02
C GLN A 2 -13.08 -47.36 -12.59
N ALA A 3 -14.03 -48.06 -11.98
CA ALA A 3 -15.31 -47.47 -11.50
C ALA A 3 -15.11 -46.45 -10.35
N LYS A 4 -14.15 -46.67 -9.44
CA LYS A 4 -13.79 -45.72 -8.37
C LYS A 4 -13.08 -44.48 -8.91
N GLN A 5 -12.28 -44.63 -9.96
CA GLN A 5 -11.63 -43.52 -10.64
C GLN A 5 -12.65 -42.69 -11.45
N HIS A 6 -13.65 -43.33 -12.08
CA HIS A 6 -14.69 -42.62 -12.79
C HIS A 6 -15.63 -41.84 -11.85
N MET A 7 -16.05 -42.46 -10.73
CA MET A 7 -16.84 -41.79 -9.68
C MET A 7 -16.05 -40.63 -9.01
N HIS A 8 -14.72 -40.75 -8.91
CA HIS A 8 -13.91 -39.67 -8.35
C HIS A 8 -13.74 -38.51 -9.32
N LEU A 9 -13.66 -38.79 -10.63
CA LEU A 9 -13.65 -37.78 -11.68
C LEU A 9 -15.01 -37.08 -11.83
N GLU A 10 -16.14 -37.83 -11.77
CA GLU A 10 -17.47 -37.26 -11.80
C GLU A 10 -17.80 -36.43 -10.54
N ALA A 11 -17.27 -36.80 -9.35
CA ALA A 11 -17.41 -36.00 -8.13
C ALA A 11 -16.59 -34.70 -8.18
N ILE A 12 -15.48 -34.69 -8.93
CA ILE A 12 -14.65 -33.50 -9.18
C ILE A 12 -15.36 -32.56 -10.18
N GLU A 13 -16.03 -33.09 -11.19
CA GLU A 13 -16.78 -32.29 -12.17
C GLU A 13 -18.06 -31.64 -11.58
N GLN A 14 -18.61 -32.14 -10.50
CA GLN A 14 -19.79 -31.58 -9.83
C GLN A 14 -19.50 -30.51 -8.78
N SER A 15 -18.22 -30.18 -8.49
CA SER A 15 -17.94 -29.07 -7.60
C SER A 15 -18.23 -27.75 -8.32
N GLU A 16 -19.09 -26.93 -7.73
CA GLU A 16 -19.51 -25.62 -8.26
C GLU A 16 -18.29 -24.72 -8.55
N LYS A 17 -18.25 -24.13 -9.75
CA LYS A 17 -17.18 -23.21 -10.13
C LYS A 17 -17.30 -21.91 -9.33
N VAL A 18 -16.20 -21.46 -8.78
CA VAL A 18 -16.14 -20.20 -8.04
C VAL A 18 -16.16 -19.03 -9.04
N PRO A 19 -17.11 -18.09 -8.95
CA PRO A 19 -17.10 -16.91 -9.79
C PRO A 19 -15.92 -16.00 -9.42
N VAL A 20 -15.15 -15.60 -10.43
CA VAL A 20 -14.00 -14.71 -10.28
C VAL A 20 -14.15 -13.55 -11.25
N THR A 21 -14.15 -12.33 -10.74
CA THR A 21 -14.08 -11.16 -11.58
C THR A 21 -12.69 -11.06 -12.20
N VAL A 22 -12.60 -10.77 -13.49
CA VAL A 22 -11.33 -10.66 -14.23
C VAL A 22 -11.29 -9.36 -15.00
N ALA A 23 -10.20 -8.61 -14.89
CA ALA A 23 -9.92 -7.47 -15.74
C ALA A 23 -8.61 -7.69 -16.51
N LEU A 24 -8.62 -7.45 -17.80
CA LEU A 24 -7.42 -7.56 -18.63
C LEU A 24 -6.43 -6.43 -18.31
N GLY A 25 -6.92 -5.23 -17.98
CA GLY A 25 -6.09 -4.05 -17.72
C GLY A 25 -5.49 -3.45 -18.98
N ASP A 26 -4.40 -2.71 -18.81
CA ASP A 26 -3.71 -1.95 -19.85
C ASP A 26 -2.35 -2.56 -20.21
N GLY A 27 -1.76 -2.10 -21.29
CA GLY A 27 -0.39 -2.44 -21.70
C GLY A 27 -0.20 -3.95 -21.90
N ILE A 28 0.71 -4.56 -21.14
CA ILE A 28 0.97 -6.02 -21.15
C ILE A 28 -0.16 -6.84 -20.50
N GLY A 29 -1.14 -6.19 -19.88
CA GLY A 29 -2.22 -6.85 -19.13
C GLY A 29 -2.93 -7.95 -19.93
N PRO A 30 -3.46 -7.67 -21.14
CA PRO A 30 -4.18 -8.68 -21.92
C PRO A 30 -3.37 -9.95 -22.17
N GLU A 31 -2.09 -9.84 -22.52
CA GLU A 31 -1.25 -11.01 -22.84
C GLU A 31 -0.95 -11.86 -21.60
N ILE A 32 -0.59 -11.23 -20.46
CA ILE A 32 -0.26 -11.98 -19.23
C ILE A 32 -1.51 -12.56 -18.54
N VAL A 33 -2.67 -11.88 -18.63
CA VAL A 33 -3.95 -12.41 -18.10
C VAL A 33 -4.41 -13.62 -18.92
N GLN A 34 -4.35 -13.55 -20.25
CA GLN A 34 -4.69 -14.67 -21.14
C GLN A 34 -3.77 -15.87 -20.90
N ALA A 35 -2.45 -15.66 -20.81
CA ALA A 35 -1.47 -16.70 -20.49
C ALA A 35 -1.78 -17.35 -19.12
N THR A 36 -2.06 -16.55 -18.09
CA THR A 36 -2.42 -17.03 -16.77
C THR A 36 -3.70 -17.86 -16.80
N LEU A 37 -4.79 -17.35 -17.38
CA LEU A 37 -6.07 -18.09 -17.46
C LEU A 37 -5.97 -19.40 -18.24
N LYS A 38 -5.12 -19.44 -19.27
CA LYS A 38 -4.83 -20.66 -20.04
C LYS A 38 -4.18 -21.73 -19.15
N ILE A 39 -3.19 -21.35 -18.33
CA ILE A 39 -2.56 -22.27 -17.38
C ILE A 39 -3.57 -22.71 -16.31
N LEU A 40 -4.37 -21.80 -15.73
CA LEU A 40 -5.39 -22.12 -14.75
C LEU A 40 -6.39 -23.17 -15.29
N THR A 41 -6.84 -22.96 -16.53
CA THR A 41 -7.80 -23.87 -17.19
C THR A 41 -7.17 -25.25 -17.41
N ALA A 42 -5.94 -25.30 -17.94
CA ALA A 42 -5.23 -26.57 -18.19
C ALA A 42 -4.95 -27.33 -16.87
N ALA A 43 -4.69 -26.62 -15.78
CA ALA A 43 -4.48 -27.21 -14.46
C ALA A 43 -5.77 -27.69 -13.78
N GLY A 44 -6.94 -27.46 -14.37
CA GLY A 44 -8.23 -27.87 -13.80
C GLY A 44 -8.74 -26.96 -12.69
N ALA A 45 -8.42 -25.65 -12.72
CA ALA A 45 -8.97 -24.70 -11.79
C ALA A 45 -10.49 -24.55 -11.96
N ARG A 46 -11.23 -24.69 -10.87
CA ARG A 46 -12.69 -24.56 -10.85
C ARG A 46 -13.08 -23.11 -10.62
N ILE A 47 -12.90 -22.29 -11.66
CA ILE A 47 -13.28 -20.87 -11.67
C ILE A 47 -14.25 -20.59 -12.81
N ALA A 48 -15.12 -19.60 -12.62
CA ALA A 48 -15.99 -19.01 -13.63
C ALA A 48 -15.58 -17.54 -13.84
N PRO A 49 -14.71 -17.25 -14.82
CA PRO A 49 -14.27 -15.87 -15.08
C PRO A 49 -15.43 -15.00 -15.56
N GLU A 50 -15.61 -13.85 -14.92
CA GLU A 50 -16.51 -12.78 -15.32
C GLU A 50 -15.70 -11.53 -15.65
N TYR A 51 -15.66 -11.16 -16.93
CA TYR A 51 -14.85 -10.06 -17.39
C TYR A 51 -15.49 -8.71 -17.11
N ILE A 52 -14.66 -7.76 -16.68
CA ILE A 52 -15.04 -6.36 -16.50
C ILE A 52 -14.04 -5.45 -17.22
N ASP A 53 -14.52 -4.31 -17.68
CA ASP A 53 -13.70 -3.30 -18.30
C ASP A 53 -13.26 -2.28 -17.25
N ILE A 54 -11.94 -2.07 -17.17
CA ILE A 54 -11.27 -1.04 -16.38
C ILE A 54 -10.01 -0.59 -17.13
N GLY A 55 -9.55 0.63 -16.88
CA GLY A 55 -8.27 1.11 -17.40
C GLY A 55 -8.38 2.39 -18.22
N GLU A 56 -7.28 2.73 -18.88
CA GLU A 56 -7.09 3.96 -19.61
C GLU A 56 -8.09 4.12 -20.77
N GLN A 57 -8.36 3.05 -21.51
CA GLN A 57 -9.30 3.09 -22.64
C GLN A 57 -10.71 3.50 -22.22
N LEU A 58 -11.15 3.01 -21.07
CA LEU A 58 -12.46 3.37 -20.53
C LEU A 58 -12.52 4.85 -20.08
N TYR A 59 -11.42 5.35 -19.52
CA TYR A 59 -11.29 6.76 -19.20
C TYR A 59 -11.35 7.65 -20.46
N LEU A 60 -10.59 7.29 -21.49
CA LEU A 60 -10.58 8.00 -22.78
C LEU A 60 -11.94 7.96 -23.47
N ALA A 61 -12.74 6.91 -23.24
CA ALA A 61 -14.13 6.82 -23.71
C ALA A 61 -15.12 7.68 -22.91
N GLY A 62 -14.66 8.48 -21.93
CA GLY A 62 -15.46 9.43 -21.16
C GLY A 62 -15.92 8.95 -19.78
N HIS A 63 -15.52 7.77 -19.33
CA HIS A 63 -15.76 7.29 -17.97
C HIS A 63 -14.70 7.85 -17.01
N SER A 64 -14.99 8.97 -16.37
CA SER A 64 -14.04 9.74 -15.55
C SER A 64 -13.35 8.96 -14.41
N SER A 65 -13.93 7.82 -13.98
CA SER A 65 -13.32 6.94 -12.99
C SER A 65 -12.44 5.83 -13.60
N GLY A 66 -12.45 5.65 -14.93
CA GLY A 66 -11.79 4.51 -15.60
C GLY A 66 -12.33 3.14 -15.19
N ILE A 67 -13.51 3.09 -14.54
CA ILE A 67 -14.16 1.87 -14.06
C ILE A 67 -15.64 1.94 -14.44
N ALA A 68 -16.10 0.93 -15.16
CA ALA A 68 -17.51 0.85 -15.54
C ALA A 68 -18.40 0.63 -14.28
N PRO A 69 -19.60 1.26 -14.20
CA PRO A 69 -20.51 1.07 -13.06
C PRO A 69 -20.84 -0.40 -12.77
N GLN A 70 -20.97 -1.20 -13.83
CA GLN A 70 -21.26 -2.64 -13.73
C GLN A 70 -20.13 -3.44 -13.08
N ALA A 71 -18.88 -2.95 -13.22
CA ALA A 71 -17.71 -3.58 -12.60
C ALA A 71 -17.85 -3.66 -11.07
N TRP A 72 -18.36 -2.61 -10.43
CA TRP A 72 -18.59 -2.60 -8.98
C TRP A 72 -19.60 -3.65 -8.51
N THR A 73 -20.61 -3.97 -9.32
CA THR A 73 -21.60 -5.02 -9.04
C THR A 73 -20.94 -6.39 -9.10
N SER A 74 -20.14 -6.66 -10.14
CA SER A 74 -19.36 -7.88 -10.27
C SER A 74 -18.41 -8.10 -9.09
N LEU A 75 -17.58 -7.07 -8.77
CA LEU A 75 -16.62 -7.12 -7.67
C LEU A 75 -17.26 -7.43 -6.32
N ARG A 76 -18.39 -6.78 -5.99
CA ARG A 76 -19.12 -7.03 -4.73
C ARG A 76 -19.78 -8.39 -4.68
N ARG A 77 -20.29 -8.89 -5.81
CA ARG A 77 -20.94 -10.20 -5.90
C ARG A 77 -19.94 -11.34 -5.80
N ASN A 78 -18.87 -11.29 -6.61
CA ASN A 78 -17.92 -12.39 -6.74
C ASN A 78 -16.89 -12.40 -5.61
N ARG A 79 -16.57 -11.25 -5.03
CA ARG A 79 -15.63 -11.08 -3.90
C ARG A 79 -14.19 -11.53 -4.15
N VAL A 80 -13.91 -12.05 -5.33
CA VAL A 80 -12.57 -12.48 -5.77
C VAL A 80 -12.30 -11.80 -7.10
N PHE A 81 -11.16 -11.14 -7.20
CA PHE A 81 -10.79 -10.35 -8.35
C PHE A 81 -9.35 -10.68 -8.81
N LEU A 82 -9.19 -11.13 -10.02
CA LEU A 82 -7.90 -11.30 -10.71
C LEU A 82 -7.75 -10.15 -11.70
N LYS A 83 -6.72 -9.33 -11.54
CA LYS A 83 -6.57 -8.08 -12.27
C LYS A 83 -5.22 -7.98 -12.98
N GLY A 84 -5.24 -7.73 -14.29
CA GLY A 84 -4.07 -7.27 -15.02
C GLY A 84 -3.64 -5.87 -14.59
N PRO A 85 -2.42 -5.44 -14.90
CA PRO A 85 -1.93 -4.11 -14.58
C PRO A 85 -2.77 -3.02 -15.25
N VAL A 86 -2.84 -1.84 -14.63
CA VAL A 86 -3.52 -0.66 -15.19
C VAL A 86 -2.57 0.52 -15.21
N THR A 87 -2.67 1.33 -16.23
CA THR A 87 -1.88 2.56 -16.38
C THR A 87 -2.41 3.62 -15.41
N THR A 88 -1.49 4.30 -14.73
CA THR A 88 -1.79 5.51 -13.97
C THR A 88 -1.02 6.66 -14.63
N PRO A 89 -1.71 7.65 -15.23
CA PRO A 89 -1.03 8.76 -15.88
C PRO A 89 -0.24 9.60 -14.86
N SER A 90 0.90 10.12 -15.29
CA SER A 90 1.68 11.09 -14.52
C SER A 90 1.15 12.51 -14.77
N GLY A 91 1.14 13.36 -13.74
CA GLY A 91 0.65 14.73 -13.82
C GLY A 91 -0.87 14.84 -13.89
N ASP A 92 -1.37 15.62 -14.84
CA ASP A 92 -2.82 15.80 -15.05
C ASP A 92 -3.45 14.56 -15.64
N GLY A 93 -4.51 14.05 -15.02
CA GLY A 93 -5.21 12.86 -15.46
C GLY A 93 -6.18 12.32 -14.41
N TYR A 94 -6.60 11.06 -14.58
CA TYR A 94 -7.46 10.42 -13.60
C TYR A 94 -6.66 9.89 -12.40
N LYS A 95 -7.31 9.84 -11.24
CA LYS A 95 -6.72 9.24 -10.03
C LYS A 95 -6.42 7.76 -10.25
N SER A 96 -5.35 7.26 -9.68
CA SER A 96 -4.96 5.85 -9.79
C SER A 96 -6.16 4.92 -9.54
N LEU A 97 -6.45 4.09 -10.55
CA LEU A 97 -7.52 3.09 -10.49
C LEU A 97 -7.24 2.05 -9.39
N ASN A 98 -5.97 1.66 -9.24
CA ASN A 98 -5.56 0.75 -8.18
C ASN A 98 -5.92 1.30 -6.80
N VAL A 99 -5.58 2.57 -6.53
CA VAL A 99 -5.92 3.25 -5.27
C VAL A 99 -7.43 3.35 -5.08
N THR A 100 -8.17 3.71 -6.14
CA THR A 100 -9.63 3.81 -6.09
C THR A 100 -10.28 2.48 -5.75
N ILE A 101 -9.86 1.38 -6.40
CA ILE A 101 -10.40 0.04 -6.15
C ILE A 101 -10.07 -0.41 -4.72
N ARG A 102 -8.81 -0.30 -4.30
CA ARG A 102 -8.34 -0.73 -2.97
C ARG A 102 -9.12 -0.04 -1.86
N LYS A 103 -9.25 1.28 -1.92
CA LYS A 103 -9.97 2.08 -0.91
C LYS A 103 -11.48 1.84 -0.93
N THR A 104 -12.09 1.78 -2.11
CA THR A 104 -13.55 1.59 -2.24
C THR A 104 -14.00 0.22 -1.75
N LEU A 105 -13.18 -0.79 -1.92
CA LEU A 105 -13.47 -2.17 -1.50
C LEU A 105 -12.92 -2.51 -0.11
N GLY A 106 -12.25 -1.58 0.57
CA GLY A 106 -11.68 -1.79 1.90
C GLY A 106 -10.57 -2.84 1.91
N LEU A 107 -9.71 -2.84 0.88
CA LEU A 107 -8.59 -3.78 0.75
C LEU A 107 -7.39 -3.26 1.57
N TYR A 108 -7.47 -3.40 2.88
CA TYR A 108 -6.57 -2.75 3.83
C TYR A 108 -5.15 -3.31 3.88
N ALA A 109 -4.95 -4.57 3.47
CA ALA A 109 -3.63 -5.21 3.48
C ALA A 109 -3.18 -5.58 2.07
N ASN A 110 -2.02 -5.10 1.66
CA ASN A 110 -1.38 -5.52 0.43
C ASN A 110 -0.17 -6.41 0.77
N VAL A 111 -0.28 -7.68 0.42
CA VAL A 111 0.70 -8.74 0.71
C VAL A 111 1.56 -8.97 -0.51
N ARG A 112 2.85 -8.76 -0.40
CA ARG A 112 3.84 -8.85 -1.49
C ARG A 112 4.97 -9.80 -1.10
N PRO A 113 4.87 -11.11 -1.40
CA PRO A 113 5.99 -12.04 -1.25
C PRO A 113 7.09 -11.74 -2.26
N CYS A 114 8.34 -11.69 -1.80
CA CYS A 114 9.52 -11.51 -2.63
C CYS A 114 10.49 -12.67 -2.34
N VAL A 115 10.55 -13.61 -3.26
CA VAL A 115 11.30 -14.86 -3.12
C VAL A 115 12.31 -14.99 -4.26
N SER A 116 13.54 -15.36 -3.94
CA SER A 116 14.59 -15.66 -4.92
C SER A 116 14.43 -17.07 -5.47
N TYR A 117 14.64 -17.23 -6.76
CA TYR A 117 14.61 -18.51 -7.47
C TYR A 117 16.00 -18.93 -7.97
N ALA A 118 17.03 -18.60 -7.17
CA ALA A 118 18.38 -19.08 -7.42
C ALA A 118 18.47 -20.62 -7.24
N PRO A 119 19.36 -21.31 -7.96
CA PRO A 119 20.36 -20.80 -8.90
C PRO A 119 19.81 -20.58 -10.32
N PHE A 120 18.54 -20.90 -10.58
CA PHE A 120 17.96 -20.93 -11.94
C PHE A 120 17.60 -19.54 -12.45
N VAL A 121 17.29 -18.61 -11.55
CA VAL A 121 17.14 -17.18 -11.88
C VAL A 121 18.33 -16.42 -11.29
N THR A 122 18.96 -15.59 -12.11
CA THR A 122 20.11 -14.78 -11.69
C THR A 122 19.67 -13.72 -10.68
N THR A 123 20.29 -13.70 -9.51
CA THR A 123 20.02 -12.73 -8.45
C THR A 123 21.27 -12.51 -7.60
N LEU A 124 21.37 -11.33 -6.99
CA LEU A 124 22.42 -11.02 -6.01
C LEU A 124 22.14 -11.64 -4.63
N TYR A 125 20.89 -12.09 -4.37
CA TYR A 125 20.43 -12.57 -3.07
C TYR A 125 19.76 -13.94 -3.17
N PRO A 126 20.56 -15.02 -3.31
CA PRO A 126 20.04 -16.39 -3.54
C PRO A 126 19.09 -16.91 -2.46
N GLN A 127 19.15 -16.37 -1.25
CA GLN A 127 18.34 -16.84 -0.11
C GLN A 127 17.26 -15.81 0.29
N LEU A 128 16.89 -14.90 -0.61
CA LEU A 128 15.84 -13.94 -0.33
C LEU A 128 14.48 -14.66 -0.24
N ASP A 129 13.83 -14.53 0.89
CA ASP A 129 12.46 -14.98 1.15
C ASP A 129 11.83 -14.08 2.20
N ILE A 130 11.23 -13.00 1.77
CA ILE A 130 10.58 -12.02 2.63
C ILE A 130 9.16 -11.72 2.15
N VAL A 131 8.34 -11.20 3.05
CA VAL A 131 7.00 -10.73 2.73
C VAL A 131 6.82 -9.30 3.21
N ILE A 132 6.38 -8.43 2.32
CA ILE A 132 6.01 -7.07 2.68
C ILE A 132 4.50 -6.98 2.82
N VAL A 133 4.04 -6.61 4.00
CA VAL A 133 2.65 -6.34 4.35
C VAL A 133 2.49 -4.82 4.40
N ARG A 134 2.03 -4.26 3.28
CA ARG A 134 1.86 -2.82 3.06
C ARG A 134 0.46 -2.40 3.50
N GLU A 135 0.36 -1.35 4.33
CA GLU A 135 -0.90 -0.65 4.54
C GLU A 135 -1.42 -0.10 3.18
N ASN A 136 -2.73 -0.09 2.95
CA ASN A 136 -3.23 0.04 1.59
C ASN A 136 -4.42 1.02 1.40
N GLU A 137 -4.85 1.72 2.46
CA GLU A 137 -6.05 2.57 2.43
C GLU A 137 -5.77 4.06 2.71
N GLU A 138 -4.72 4.37 3.46
CA GLU A 138 -4.45 5.73 3.96
C GLU A 138 -3.05 6.24 3.62
N ASP A 139 -2.37 6.95 4.52
CA ASP A 139 -1.09 7.59 4.32
C ASP A 139 -1.17 8.73 3.28
N LEU A 140 -0.09 9.05 2.57
CA LEU A 140 -0.05 10.00 1.46
C LEU A 140 -0.92 9.56 0.27
N TYR A 141 -1.19 8.26 0.16
CA TYR A 141 -2.11 7.68 -0.83
C TYR A 141 -3.59 8.08 -0.60
N ALA A 142 -3.91 8.78 0.50
CA ALA A 142 -5.18 9.48 0.63
C ALA A 142 -5.43 10.46 -0.52
N GLY A 143 -4.35 11.02 -1.10
CA GLY A 143 -4.40 11.91 -2.25
C GLY A 143 -5.13 13.21 -1.94
N ILE A 144 -4.98 13.72 -0.71
CA ILE A 144 -5.57 14.99 -0.29
C ILE A 144 -4.52 16.07 -0.46
N GLU A 145 -4.59 16.78 -1.57
CA GLU A 145 -3.63 17.78 -1.95
C GLU A 145 -4.30 19.11 -2.19
N HIS A 146 -3.60 20.19 -1.85
CA HIS A 146 -4.06 21.54 -2.05
C HIS A 146 -2.90 22.43 -2.50
N ARG A 147 -3.11 23.25 -3.54
CA ARG A 147 -2.27 24.41 -3.77
C ARG A 147 -2.64 25.47 -2.72
N GLN A 148 -1.69 25.87 -1.91
CA GLN A 148 -1.89 26.80 -0.81
C GLN A 148 -1.62 28.25 -1.22
N THR A 149 -0.53 28.46 -1.96
CA THR A 149 -0.06 29.76 -2.41
C THR A 149 0.48 29.65 -3.84
N ASP A 150 1.17 30.68 -4.32
CA ASP A 150 1.86 30.59 -5.61
C ASP A 150 3.07 29.65 -5.57
N GLU A 151 3.70 29.53 -4.40
CA GLU A 151 4.95 28.76 -4.22
C GLU A 151 4.74 27.41 -3.52
N VAL A 152 3.61 27.20 -2.79
CA VAL A 152 3.47 26.05 -1.88
C VAL A 152 2.26 25.18 -2.21
N PHE A 153 2.55 23.89 -2.37
CA PHE A 153 1.55 22.81 -2.43
C PHE A 153 1.64 21.95 -1.17
N GLN A 154 0.53 21.45 -0.69
CA GLN A 154 0.43 20.62 0.51
C GLN A 154 -0.24 19.28 0.21
N CYS A 155 0.35 18.19 0.72
CA CYS A 155 -0.27 16.88 0.79
C CYS A 155 -0.46 16.47 2.24
N LEU A 156 -1.62 15.90 2.57
CA LEU A 156 -1.94 15.45 3.93
C LEU A 156 -1.61 13.96 4.08
N LYS A 157 -0.72 13.64 5.00
CA LYS A 157 -0.48 12.27 5.46
C LYS A 157 -1.48 11.93 6.55
N LEU A 158 -2.34 10.94 6.32
CA LEU A 158 -3.33 10.47 7.28
C LEU A 158 -2.94 9.10 7.82
N ILE A 159 -2.86 8.97 9.13
CA ILE A 159 -2.63 7.69 9.83
C ILE A 159 -3.70 7.56 10.90
N SER A 160 -4.49 6.52 10.83
CA SER A 160 -5.56 6.25 11.79
C SER A 160 -5.23 5.05 12.68
N ARG A 161 -5.66 5.09 13.94
CA ARG A 161 -5.52 3.94 14.85
C ARG A 161 -6.18 2.68 14.30
N PRO A 162 -7.45 2.72 13.81
CA PRO A 162 -8.08 1.52 13.24
C PRO A 162 -7.34 0.96 12.02
N GLY A 163 -6.80 1.81 11.14
CA GLY A 163 -5.97 1.37 10.03
C GLY A 163 -4.70 0.68 10.50
N CYS A 164 -3.99 1.29 11.47
CA CYS A 164 -2.80 0.68 12.08
C CYS A 164 -3.11 -0.68 12.71
N GLU A 165 -4.19 -0.78 13.50
CA GLU A 165 -4.58 -2.03 14.16
C GLU A 165 -4.89 -3.14 13.17
N LYS A 166 -5.62 -2.83 12.09
CA LYS A 166 -5.93 -3.80 11.03
C LYS A 166 -4.67 -4.35 10.38
N ILE A 167 -3.80 -3.48 9.90
CA ILE A 167 -2.63 -3.92 9.13
C ILE A 167 -1.57 -4.60 9.99
N VAL A 168 -1.34 -4.12 11.21
CA VAL A 168 -0.39 -4.72 12.13
C VAL A 168 -0.85 -6.10 12.56
N ARG A 169 -2.11 -6.23 12.97
CA ARG A 169 -2.69 -7.53 13.34
C ARG A 169 -2.63 -8.51 12.18
N TYR A 170 -2.98 -8.06 10.96
CA TYR A 170 -2.85 -8.89 9.77
C TYR A 170 -1.42 -9.39 9.56
N ALA A 171 -0.40 -8.54 9.74
CA ALA A 171 0.99 -8.95 9.57
C ALA A 171 1.43 -10.03 10.57
N PHE A 172 1.01 -9.93 11.83
CA PHE A 172 1.28 -10.95 12.84
C PHE A 172 0.50 -12.25 12.58
N ASP A 173 -0.78 -12.16 12.22
CA ASP A 173 -1.59 -13.33 11.85
C ASP A 173 -1.04 -14.04 10.61
N TYR A 174 -0.58 -13.26 9.61
CA TYR A 174 0.11 -13.78 8.44
C TYR A 174 1.39 -14.51 8.86
N ALA A 175 2.22 -13.90 9.69
CA ALA A 175 3.45 -14.53 10.18
C ALA A 175 3.16 -15.84 10.90
N ARG A 176 2.18 -15.87 11.80
CA ARG A 176 1.75 -17.08 12.54
C ARG A 176 1.28 -18.20 11.60
N SER A 177 0.38 -17.87 10.68
CA SER A 177 -0.23 -18.86 9.76
C SER A 177 0.75 -19.43 8.74
N HIS A 178 1.79 -18.67 8.38
CA HIS A 178 2.82 -19.08 7.41
C HIS A 178 4.12 -19.55 8.08
N GLY A 179 4.14 -19.74 9.40
CA GLY A 179 5.30 -20.23 10.13
C GLY A 179 6.49 -19.26 10.15
N ARG A 180 6.26 -18.00 9.83
CA ARG A 180 7.25 -16.92 9.91
C ARG A 180 7.58 -16.60 11.36
N LYS A 181 8.80 -16.15 11.62
CA LYS A 181 9.33 -16.02 12.99
C LYS A 181 9.51 -14.57 13.43
N LYS A 182 9.49 -13.63 12.52
CA LYS A 182 9.75 -12.23 12.83
C LYS A 182 8.84 -11.30 12.02
N VAL A 183 8.33 -10.26 12.69
CA VAL A 183 7.67 -9.12 12.06
C VAL A 183 8.47 -7.86 12.37
N THR A 184 8.91 -7.18 11.33
CA THR A 184 9.67 -5.93 11.40
C THR A 184 8.79 -4.75 11.00
N CYS A 185 8.59 -3.81 11.91
CA CYS A 185 7.92 -2.54 11.64
C CYS A 185 8.90 -1.53 11.05
N MET A 186 8.60 -0.94 9.91
CA MET A 186 9.41 0.12 9.29
C MET A 186 8.64 1.43 9.21
N VAL A 187 9.12 2.46 9.89
CA VAL A 187 8.47 3.78 10.04
C VAL A 187 9.50 4.91 10.13
N LYS A 188 9.09 6.17 9.98
CA LYS A 188 9.94 7.36 10.19
C LYS A 188 9.53 8.15 11.45
N ASP A 189 9.27 7.47 12.53
CA ASP A 189 8.73 8.01 13.78
C ASP A 189 9.71 8.92 14.56
N ASN A 190 10.99 8.93 14.20
CA ASN A 190 11.95 9.92 14.74
C ASN A 190 11.71 11.34 14.17
N ILE A 191 11.05 11.45 13.02
CA ILE A 191 10.65 12.72 12.38
C ILE A 191 9.14 12.94 12.52
N MET A 192 8.33 11.99 12.07
CA MET A 192 6.86 12.05 12.15
C MET A 192 6.37 11.39 13.44
N LYS A 193 6.63 12.08 14.55
CA LYS A 193 6.42 11.55 15.91
C LYS A 193 4.96 11.24 16.23
N MET A 194 4.02 11.86 15.56
CA MET A 194 2.58 11.65 15.80
C MET A 194 2.00 10.62 14.82
N THR A 195 2.24 10.75 13.53
CA THR A 195 1.68 9.85 12.52
C THR A 195 2.38 8.49 12.52
N ASP A 196 3.66 8.46 12.18
CA ASP A 196 4.44 7.22 12.21
C ASP A 196 4.64 6.71 13.64
N GLY A 197 4.67 7.63 14.62
CA GLY A 197 4.68 7.28 16.04
C GLY A 197 3.43 6.53 16.48
N LEU A 198 2.23 6.88 15.97
CA LEU A 198 1.01 6.12 16.20
C LEU A 198 1.10 4.71 15.62
N PHE A 199 1.60 4.57 14.39
CA PHE A 199 1.78 3.27 13.74
C PHE A 199 2.69 2.37 14.59
N TYR A 200 3.83 2.88 15.02
CA TYR A 200 4.76 2.11 15.86
C TYR A 200 4.19 1.80 17.26
N LYS A 201 3.48 2.73 17.88
CA LYS A 201 2.80 2.50 19.18
C LYS A 201 1.81 1.34 19.07
N VAL A 202 0.98 1.32 18.03
CA VAL A 202 0.03 0.23 17.79
C VAL A 202 0.75 -1.09 17.50
N PHE A 203 1.88 -1.05 16.78
CA PHE A 203 2.71 -2.22 16.57
C PHE A 203 3.22 -2.82 17.90
N GLN A 204 3.69 -1.97 18.82
CA GLN A 204 4.12 -2.41 20.14
C GLN A 204 2.97 -3.00 20.97
N GLU A 205 1.80 -2.34 20.96
CA GLU A 205 0.62 -2.79 21.70
C GLU A 205 0.15 -4.17 21.22
N ILE A 206 0.12 -4.41 19.91
CA ILE A 206 -0.34 -5.69 19.33
C ILE A 206 0.72 -6.78 19.47
N SER A 207 2.00 -6.46 19.36
CA SER A 207 3.07 -7.47 19.39
C SER A 207 3.07 -8.33 20.66
N VAL A 208 2.57 -7.80 21.77
CA VAL A 208 2.49 -8.56 23.05
C VAL A 208 1.48 -9.73 22.99
N GLU A 209 0.55 -9.70 22.03
CA GLU A 209 -0.42 -10.78 21.80
C GLU A 209 0.19 -11.97 21.02
N TYR A 210 1.44 -11.80 20.52
CA TYR A 210 2.16 -12.77 19.66
C TYR A 210 3.56 -13.09 20.22
N PRO A 211 3.67 -13.61 21.43
CA PRO A 211 4.96 -13.80 22.12
C PRO A 211 5.90 -14.79 21.40
N GLU A 212 5.37 -15.62 20.49
CA GLU A 212 6.12 -16.56 19.67
C GLU A 212 6.79 -15.93 18.44
N ILE A 213 6.45 -14.65 18.12
CA ILE A 213 6.96 -13.93 16.96
C ILE A 213 7.86 -12.79 17.43
N VAL A 214 9.06 -12.72 16.92
CA VAL A 214 9.99 -11.62 17.23
C VAL A 214 9.47 -10.32 16.59
N ALA A 215 9.21 -9.33 17.43
CA ALA A 215 8.83 -7.99 17.00
C ALA A 215 10.06 -7.08 16.94
N GLU A 216 10.35 -6.50 15.80
CA GLU A 216 11.52 -5.65 15.55
C GLU A 216 11.10 -4.32 14.91
N ARG A 217 11.89 -3.26 15.10
CA ARG A 217 11.67 -1.96 14.47
C ARG A 217 12.91 -1.45 13.78
N TYR A 218 12.72 -0.88 12.61
CA TYR A 218 13.71 -0.05 11.93
C TYR A 218 13.12 1.32 11.57
N ILE A 219 13.97 2.35 11.67
CA ILE A 219 13.71 3.62 10.97
C ILE A 219 13.85 3.34 9.48
N ILE A 220 12.87 3.81 8.68
CA ILE A 220 12.71 3.41 7.27
C ILE A 220 13.96 3.57 6.42
N ASP A 221 14.74 4.63 6.58
CA ASP A 221 15.97 4.88 5.81
C ASP A 221 17.02 3.79 6.06
N ILE A 222 17.33 3.48 7.33
CA ILE A 222 18.25 2.39 7.63
C ILE A 222 17.63 1.02 7.36
N GLY A 223 16.30 0.89 7.51
CA GLY A 223 15.56 -0.32 7.15
C GLY A 223 15.70 -0.63 5.66
N ALA A 224 15.48 0.36 4.79
CA ALA A 224 15.63 0.24 3.34
C ALA A 224 17.08 -0.11 2.95
N ALA A 225 18.07 0.56 3.55
CA ALA A 225 19.48 0.25 3.32
C ALA A 225 19.83 -1.20 3.73
N ARG A 226 19.29 -1.67 4.85
CA ARG A 226 19.48 -3.06 5.30
C ARG A 226 18.73 -4.06 4.44
N LEU A 227 17.54 -3.72 3.94
CA LEU A 227 16.82 -4.56 2.99
C LEU A 227 17.67 -4.78 1.73
N ALA A 228 18.22 -3.71 1.17
CA ALA A 228 19.05 -3.78 -0.02
C ALA A 228 20.41 -4.48 0.18
N THR A 229 20.96 -4.50 1.41
CA THR A 229 22.31 -5.03 1.65
C THR A 229 22.36 -6.33 2.45
N GLN A 230 21.35 -6.60 3.26
CA GLN A 230 21.27 -7.72 4.18
C GLN A 230 19.82 -8.25 4.29
N PRO A 231 19.17 -8.62 3.17
CA PRO A 231 17.73 -8.98 3.17
C PRO A 231 17.40 -10.17 4.07
N GLY A 232 18.33 -11.11 4.27
CA GLY A 232 18.15 -12.25 5.18
C GLY A 232 17.93 -11.89 6.66
N ARG A 233 18.01 -10.59 7.01
CA ARG A 233 17.61 -10.11 8.33
C ARG A 233 16.10 -10.01 8.51
N PHE A 234 15.34 -9.92 7.43
CA PHE A 234 13.92 -9.73 7.46
C PHE A 234 13.17 -11.02 7.16
N ASP A 235 11.94 -11.09 7.62
CA ASP A 235 11.02 -12.20 7.38
C ASP A 235 9.67 -11.65 6.92
N VAL A 236 8.91 -11.00 7.80
CA VAL A 236 7.75 -10.19 7.43
C VAL A 236 8.03 -8.73 7.77
N ILE A 237 7.76 -7.82 6.85
CA ILE A 237 7.87 -6.38 7.05
C ILE A 237 6.47 -5.77 7.02
N VAL A 238 6.10 -5.02 8.07
CA VAL A 238 4.87 -4.22 8.09
C VAL A 238 5.20 -2.73 8.09
N THR A 239 4.51 -1.95 7.25
CA THR A 239 4.87 -0.56 7.03
C THR A 239 3.70 0.27 6.46
N PRO A 240 3.67 1.60 6.66
CA PRO A 240 2.76 2.52 5.99
C PRO A 240 2.79 2.40 4.46
N ASN A 241 1.76 2.93 3.82
CA ASN A 241 1.45 2.73 2.41
C ASN A 241 2.60 3.10 1.47
N LEU A 242 3.07 4.35 1.50
CA LEU A 242 4.13 4.82 0.60
C LEU A 242 5.43 4.04 0.78
N TYR A 243 5.83 3.77 2.01
CA TYR A 243 7.06 3.01 2.25
C TYR A 243 6.94 1.58 1.76
N GLY A 244 5.76 0.97 1.96
CA GLY A 244 5.48 -0.38 1.48
C GLY A 244 5.54 -0.50 -0.04
N ASP A 245 5.12 0.53 -0.76
CA ASP A 245 5.25 0.59 -2.21
C ASP A 245 6.72 0.57 -2.66
N ILE A 246 7.49 1.52 -2.13
CA ILE A 246 8.91 1.65 -2.49
C ILE A 246 9.71 0.40 -2.10
N LEU A 247 9.52 -0.10 -0.87
CA LEU A 247 10.28 -1.26 -0.38
C LEU A 247 9.98 -2.53 -1.16
N SER A 248 8.73 -2.70 -1.60
CA SER A 248 8.34 -3.91 -2.31
C SER A 248 8.88 -3.96 -3.74
N ASP A 249 9.00 -2.82 -4.41
CA ASP A 249 9.62 -2.75 -5.73
C ASP A 249 11.13 -3.02 -5.64
N ILE A 250 11.80 -2.46 -4.61
CA ILE A 250 13.21 -2.79 -4.32
C ILE A 250 13.36 -4.30 -4.07
N ALA A 251 12.50 -4.87 -3.22
CA ALA A 251 12.58 -6.29 -2.89
C ALA A 251 12.27 -7.19 -4.09
N ALA A 252 11.31 -6.81 -4.93
CA ALA A 252 10.97 -7.53 -6.15
C ALA A 252 12.13 -7.53 -7.14
N GLU A 253 12.76 -6.39 -7.39
CA GLU A 253 13.93 -6.29 -8.26
C GLU A 253 15.11 -7.13 -7.75
N MET A 254 15.30 -7.18 -6.42
CA MET A 254 16.33 -8.02 -5.79
C MET A 254 16.13 -9.52 -6.01
N THR A 255 14.94 -9.99 -6.38
CA THR A 255 14.70 -11.41 -6.72
C THR A 255 15.22 -11.80 -8.10
N GLY A 256 15.57 -10.83 -8.93
CA GLY A 256 16.07 -10.99 -10.30
C GLY A 256 15.18 -10.39 -11.38
N SER A 257 13.89 -10.19 -11.12
CA SER A 257 12.95 -9.44 -11.96
C SER A 257 11.69 -9.10 -11.21
N VAL A 258 11.21 -7.87 -11.34
CA VAL A 258 9.88 -7.47 -10.87
C VAL A 258 8.74 -8.29 -11.51
N GLY A 259 9.00 -8.87 -12.69
CA GLY A 259 8.09 -9.78 -13.40
C GLY A 259 7.77 -11.08 -12.66
N LEU A 260 8.52 -11.41 -11.60
CA LEU A 260 8.29 -12.59 -10.74
C LEU A 260 7.38 -12.31 -9.54
N ALA A 261 7.09 -11.06 -9.25
CA ALA A 261 6.54 -10.68 -7.96
C ALA A 261 5.00 -10.61 -7.97
N PRO A 262 4.31 -11.46 -7.18
CA PRO A 262 2.87 -11.44 -7.00
C PRO A 262 2.44 -10.44 -5.93
N SER A 263 1.16 -10.13 -5.93
CA SER A 263 0.52 -9.30 -4.91
C SER A 263 -0.91 -9.77 -4.63
N ALA A 264 -1.28 -9.80 -3.35
CA ALA A 264 -2.66 -9.97 -2.92
C ALA A 264 -3.10 -8.75 -2.10
N ASN A 265 -4.24 -8.18 -2.47
CA ASN A 265 -4.88 -7.11 -1.71
C ASN A 265 -6.07 -7.69 -0.96
N ILE A 266 -6.02 -7.63 0.35
CA ILE A 266 -6.97 -8.32 1.25
C ILE A 266 -7.84 -7.30 1.97
N GLY A 267 -9.14 -7.52 1.91
CA GLY A 267 -10.17 -6.84 2.69
C GLY A 267 -10.95 -7.81 3.58
N ASP A 268 -11.91 -7.28 4.33
CA ASP A 268 -12.73 -8.11 5.23
C ASP A 268 -13.62 -9.12 4.48
N SER A 269 -13.97 -8.85 3.22
CA SER A 269 -14.90 -9.69 2.45
C SER A 269 -14.53 -9.85 0.97
N ILE A 270 -13.55 -9.11 0.49
CA ILE A 270 -13.12 -9.10 -0.92
C ILE A 270 -11.62 -9.22 -0.95
N ALA A 271 -11.09 -9.97 -1.91
CA ALA A 271 -9.67 -10.05 -2.19
C ALA A 271 -9.39 -9.78 -3.67
N MET A 272 -8.31 -9.06 -3.96
CA MET A 272 -7.84 -8.77 -5.31
C MET A 272 -6.40 -9.27 -5.48
N PHE A 273 -6.15 -9.96 -6.58
CA PHE A 273 -4.88 -10.57 -6.91
C PHE A 273 -4.33 -9.96 -8.20
N GLU A 274 -3.08 -9.49 -8.16
CA GLU A 274 -2.44 -8.79 -9.26
C GLU A 274 -0.91 -8.99 -9.21
N ALA A 275 -0.19 -8.73 -10.28
CA ALA A 275 1.26 -8.60 -10.23
C ALA A 275 1.64 -7.26 -9.56
N ILE A 276 2.86 -7.16 -9.03
CA ILE A 276 3.38 -5.90 -8.46
C ILE A 276 3.66 -4.89 -9.57
N HIS A 277 4.23 -5.34 -10.72
CA HIS A 277 4.63 -4.48 -11.81
C HIS A 277 3.46 -3.73 -12.48
N GLY A 278 3.77 -2.63 -13.17
CA GLY A 278 2.82 -1.83 -13.95
C GLY A 278 2.48 -2.40 -15.32
N SER A 279 1.84 -1.56 -16.14
CA SER A 279 1.35 -1.93 -17.49
C SER A 279 2.43 -2.07 -18.56
N ALA A 280 3.66 -1.62 -18.31
CA ALA A 280 4.82 -1.70 -19.22
C ALA A 280 4.45 -1.38 -20.69
N PRO A 281 3.99 -0.16 -20.99
CA PRO A 281 3.47 0.19 -22.32
C PRO A 281 4.51 0.01 -23.44
N ASP A 282 5.80 0.11 -23.10
CA ASP A 282 6.90 0.00 -24.07
C ASP A 282 7.00 -1.39 -24.72
N ILE A 283 6.56 -2.44 -24.04
CA ILE A 283 6.59 -3.82 -24.53
C ILE A 283 5.20 -4.41 -24.77
N ALA A 284 4.16 -3.60 -24.64
CA ALA A 284 2.78 -4.03 -24.85
C ALA A 284 2.54 -4.58 -26.26
N GLY A 285 1.87 -5.73 -26.37
CA GLY A 285 1.54 -6.37 -27.63
C GLY A 285 2.72 -7.05 -28.34
N GLN A 286 3.92 -7.05 -27.75
CA GLN A 286 5.09 -7.71 -28.34
C GLN A 286 5.17 -9.20 -27.98
N GLY A 287 4.33 -9.67 -27.04
CA GLY A 287 4.30 -11.07 -26.62
C GLY A 287 5.57 -11.53 -25.89
N ILE A 288 6.29 -10.62 -25.25
CA ILE A 288 7.55 -10.90 -24.52
C ILE A 288 7.44 -10.75 -23.01
N ALA A 289 6.31 -10.25 -22.51
CA ALA A 289 6.11 -10.02 -21.09
C ALA A 289 6.11 -11.33 -20.30
N ASN A 290 6.71 -11.27 -19.09
CA ASN A 290 6.74 -12.40 -18.18
C ASN A 290 5.37 -12.52 -17.44
N PRO A 291 4.63 -13.63 -17.59
CA PRO A 291 3.35 -13.81 -16.92
C PRO A 291 3.48 -14.29 -15.46
N SER A 292 4.70 -14.55 -14.97
CA SER A 292 4.94 -15.23 -13.69
C SER A 292 4.37 -14.49 -12.50
N GLY A 293 4.51 -13.16 -12.42
CA GLY A 293 3.98 -12.36 -11.30
C GLY A 293 2.46 -12.50 -11.17
N LEU A 294 1.74 -12.41 -12.29
CA LEU A 294 0.28 -12.61 -12.29
C LEU A 294 -0.10 -14.08 -12.05
N LEU A 295 0.65 -15.04 -12.59
CA LEU A 295 0.43 -16.46 -12.36
C LEU A 295 0.59 -16.81 -10.88
N LEU A 296 1.64 -16.31 -10.22
CA LEU A 296 1.84 -16.51 -8.78
C LEU A 296 0.77 -15.79 -7.94
N ALA A 297 0.30 -14.62 -8.38
CA ALA A 297 -0.87 -13.97 -7.76
C ALA A 297 -2.13 -14.84 -7.92
N ALA A 298 -2.33 -15.48 -9.09
CA ALA A 298 -3.42 -16.44 -9.29
C ALA A 298 -3.24 -17.72 -8.45
N VAL A 299 -2.02 -18.15 -8.16
CA VAL A 299 -1.75 -19.24 -7.18
C VAL A 299 -2.22 -18.81 -5.78
N MET A 300 -1.91 -17.57 -5.35
CA MET A 300 -2.43 -17.03 -4.08
C MET A 300 -3.97 -16.97 -4.08
N MET A 301 -4.58 -16.57 -5.19
CA MET A 301 -6.04 -16.60 -5.39
C MET A 301 -6.62 -18.01 -5.22
N LEU A 302 -6.01 -19.01 -5.85
CA LEU A 302 -6.48 -20.41 -5.74
C LEU A 302 -6.41 -20.94 -4.31
N VAL A 303 -5.36 -20.60 -3.56
CA VAL A 303 -5.30 -20.93 -2.12
C VAL A 303 -6.41 -20.23 -1.35
N HIS A 304 -6.67 -18.94 -1.65
CA HIS A 304 -7.73 -18.16 -1.02
C HIS A 304 -9.13 -18.77 -1.27
N ILE A 305 -9.39 -19.25 -2.48
CA ILE A 305 -10.66 -19.91 -2.83
C ILE A 305 -10.67 -21.43 -2.57
N LYS A 306 -9.78 -21.91 -1.69
CA LYS A 306 -9.70 -23.30 -1.23
C LYS A 306 -9.42 -24.34 -2.33
N GLN A 307 -8.58 -23.98 -3.30
CA GLN A 307 -8.11 -24.89 -4.36
C GLN A 307 -6.58 -25.14 -4.24
N ALA A 308 -6.13 -25.47 -3.05
CA ALA A 308 -4.73 -25.65 -2.68
C ALA A 308 -3.98 -26.67 -3.54
N GLU A 309 -4.65 -27.76 -3.95
CA GLU A 309 -4.05 -28.80 -4.81
C GLU A 309 -3.74 -28.25 -6.21
N VAL A 310 -4.67 -27.47 -6.80
CA VAL A 310 -4.47 -26.85 -8.12
C VAL A 310 -3.39 -25.78 -8.02
N ALA A 311 -3.38 -25.00 -6.95
CA ALA A 311 -2.34 -24.02 -6.67
C ALA A 311 -0.95 -24.67 -6.61
N ALA A 312 -0.79 -25.76 -5.86
CA ALA A 312 0.47 -26.51 -5.77
C ALA A 312 0.88 -27.10 -7.13
N ARG A 313 -0.06 -27.65 -7.89
CA ARG A 313 0.19 -28.21 -9.23
C ARG A 313 0.77 -27.15 -10.17
N ILE A 314 0.19 -25.98 -10.19
CA ILE A 314 0.63 -24.86 -11.05
C ILE A 314 2.01 -24.37 -10.59
N HIS A 315 2.17 -24.12 -9.29
CA HIS A 315 3.41 -23.57 -8.77
C HIS A 315 4.60 -24.54 -9.00
N ASN A 316 4.41 -25.83 -8.78
CA ASN A 316 5.46 -26.82 -9.04
C ASN A 316 5.80 -26.94 -10.54
N ALA A 317 4.80 -26.89 -11.42
CA ALA A 317 5.03 -26.88 -12.88
C ALA A 317 5.79 -25.63 -13.33
N TRP A 318 5.49 -24.47 -12.73
CA TRP A 318 6.19 -23.22 -12.99
C TRP A 318 7.64 -23.30 -12.48
N LEU A 319 7.90 -23.84 -11.29
CA LEU A 319 9.25 -24.08 -10.76
C LEU A 319 10.05 -25.02 -11.69
N ALA A 320 9.44 -26.12 -12.15
CA ALA A 320 10.06 -27.04 -13.10
C ALA A 320 10.39 -26.35 -14.45
N THR A 321 9.56 -25.41 -14.87
CA THR A 321 9.82 -24.60 -16.10
C THR A 321 11.04 -23.70 -15.93
N LEU A 322 11.19 -23.06 -14.77
CA LEU A 322 12.34 -22.20 -14.49
C LEU A 322 13.63 -23.00 -14.35
N GLU A 323 13.61 -24.14 -13.65
CA GLU A 323 14.84 -24.95 -13.44
C GLU A 323 15.35 -25.58 -14.72
N GLU A 324 14.50 -25.83 -15.71
CA GLU A 324 14.90 -26.23 -17.05
C GLU A 324 15.45 -25.08 -17.92
N GLY A 325 15.56 -23.88 -17.36
CA GLY A 325 16.12 -22.71 -18.06
C GLY A 325 15.22 -22.15 -19.17
N ILE A 326 13.92 -22.37 -19.10
CA ILE A 326 12.93 -21.81 -20.04
C ILE A 326 12.50 -20.45 -19.51
N HIS A 327 13.01 -19.38 -20.10
CA HIS A 327 12.92 -18.03 -19.54
C HIS A 327 12.34 -17.04 -20.55
N THR A 328 11.58 -16.09 -20.05
CA THR A 328 11.19 -14.87 -20.76
C THR A 328 12.35 -13.89 -20.83
N ALA A 329 12.22 -12.83 -21.60
CA ALA A 329 13.29 -11.88 -21.89
C ALA A 329 13.92 -11.23 -20.65
N ASP A 330 13.12 -10.94 -19.65
CA ASP A 330 13.54 -10.33 -18.37
C ASP A 330 14.39 -11.26 -17.50
N LEU A 331 14.21 -12.58 -17.61
CA LEU A 331 14.96 -13.60 -16.90
C LEU A 331 16.08 -14.22 -17.69
N HIS A 332 16.15 -13.93 -19.01
CA HIS A 332 17.10 -14.58 -19.91
C HIS A 332 18.54 -14.22 -19.54
N SER A 333 19.36 -15.23 -19.36
CA SER A 333 20.77 -15.11 -19.00
C SER A 333 21.61 -16.18 -19.73
N THR A 334 22.92 -16.18 -19.51
CA THR A 334 23.84 -17.21 -20.05
C THR A 334 23.49 -18.63 -19.58
N ASN A 335 22.76 -18.78 -18.48
CA ASN A 335 22.33 -20.06 -17.94
C ASN A 335 20.97 -20.51 -18.50
N SER A 336 20.30 -19.69 -19.30
CA SER A 336 19.02 -20.03 -19.92
C SER A 336 19.22 -21.01 -21.08
N GLN A 337 18.39 -22.04 -21.13
CA GLN A 337 18.39 -22.99 -22.24
C GLN A 337 17.55 -22.49 -23.41
N ARG A 338 16.50 -21.72 -23.12
CA ARG A 338 15.57 -21.25 -24.14
C ARG A 338 14.96 -19.91 -23.76
N LEU A 339 15.05 -18.94 -24.67
CA LEU A 339 14.29 -17.70 -24.63
C LEU A 339 12.91 -17.94 -25.25
N VAL A 340 11.85 -17.56 -24.55
CA VAL A 340 10.47 -17.80 -24.96
C VAL A 340 9.60 -16.56 -24.86
N SER A 341 8.57 -16.49 -25.70
CA SER A 341 7.48 -15.53 -25.61
C SER A 341 6.55 -15.80 -24.44
N THR A 342 5.67 -14.85 -24.11
CA THR A 342 4.63 -15.00 -23.08
C THR A 342 3.78 -16.26 -23.28
N ASN A 343 3.34 -16.51 -24.52
CA ASN A 343 2.54 -17.70 -24.84
C ASN A 343 3.33 -19.00 -24.75
N GLU A 344 4.55 -19.02 -25.29
CA GLU A 344 5.41 -20.21 -25.21
C GLU A 344 5.79 -20.54 -23.77
N PHE A 345 5.97 -19.53 -22.92
CA PHE A 345 6.17 -19.74 -21.48
C PHE A 345 4.94 -20.41 -20.85
N ALA A 346 3.74 -19.92 -21.16
CA ALA A 346 2.50 -20.55 -20.68
C ALA A 346 2.37 -22.02 -21.14
N GLU A 347 2.68 -22.32 -22.41
CA GLU A 347 2.70 -23.71 -22.91
C GLU A 347 3.73 -24.56 -22.17
N ALA A 348 4.92 -24.01 -21.91
CA ALA A 348 5.95 -24.75 -21.18
C ALA A 348 5.52 -25.12 -19.75
N VAL A 349 4.82 -24.23 -19.06
CA VAL A 349 4.21 -24.51 -17.75
C VAL A 349 3.13 -25.58 -17.87
N ILE A 350 2.26 -25.48 -18.87
CA ILE A 350 1.17 -26.46 -19.11
C ILE A 350 1.73 -27.86 -19.34
N GLN A 351 2.80 -27.99 -20.13
CA GLN A 351 3.45 -29.28 -20.42
C GLN A 351 4.03 -29.94 -19.15
N ARG A 352 4.28 -29.16 -18.11
CA ARG A 352 4.85 -29.65 -16.83
C ARG A 352 3.81 -29.82 -15.71
N LEU A 353 2.53 -29.61 -16.00
CA LEU A 353 1.47 -29.80 -14.99
C LEU A 353 1.48 -31.26 -14.48
N GLY A 354 1.62 -31.39 -13.17
CA GLY A 354 1.75 -32.67 -12.48
C GLY A 354 3.20 -33.13 -12.25
N GLN A 355 4.19 -32.47 -12.83
CA GLN A 355 5.59 -32.67 -12.50
C GLN A 355 5.97 -31.91 -11.23
N LEU A 356 6.94 -32.45 -10.50
CA LEU A 356 7.59 -31.78 -9.38
C LEU A 356 8.96 -31.26 -9.82
N PRO A 357 9.39 -30.11 -9.32
CA PRO A 357 10.74 -29.63 -9.57
C PRO A 357 11.78 -30.59 -8.95
N GLU A 358 12.94 -30.72 -9.56
CA GLU A 358 14.05 -31.53 -9.09
C GLU A 358 15.07 -30.70 -8.31
N GLY A 359 15.35 -29.49 -8.77
CA GLY A 359 16.33 -28.57 -8.17
C GLY A 359 15.72 -27.65 -7.12
N PHE A 360 14.47 -27.27 -7.27
CA PHE A 360 13.74 -26.54 -6.24
C PHE A 360 13.06 -27.47 -5.25
N LYS A 361 12.82 -26.99 -4.05
CA LYS A 361 11.94 -27.68 -3.10
C LYS A 361 10.49 -27.58 -3.61
N ALA A 362 9.87 -28.72 -3.84
CA ALA A 362 8.45 -28.76 -4.20
C ALA A 362 7.57 -28.08 -3.14
N VAL A 363 6.58 -27.32 -3.62
CA VAL A 363 5.65 -26.62 -2.75
C VAL A 363 4.38 -27.41 -2.55
N SER A 364 3.80 -27.27 -1.36
CA SER A 364 2.47 -27.78 -1.03
C SER A 364 1.70 -26.68 -0.31
N TYR A 365 0.42 -26.61 -0.57
CA TYR A 365 -0.48 -25.67 0.09
C TYR A 365 -1.53 -26.42 0.89
N GLN A 366 -1.92 -25.85 2.00
CA GLN A 366 -3.12 -26.28 2.73
C GLN A 366 -4.24 -25.31 2.36
N ASN A 367 -5.47 -25.84 2.23
CA ASN A 367 -6.61 -24.96 2.12
C ASN A 367 -6.63 -24.04 3.34
N ALA A 368 -6.77 -22.74 3.11
CA ALA A 368 -6.90 -21.79 4.19
C ALA A 368 -7.98 -22.31 5.15
N ALA A 369 -7.65 -22.39 6.44
CA ALA A 369 -8.64 -22.64 7.47
C ALA A 369 -9.80 -21.65 7.24
N GLU A 370 -11.03 -22.05 7.53
CA GLU A 370 -12.14 -21.09 7.49
C GLU A 370 -11.70 -19.85 8.24
N PRO A 371 -11.86 -18.64 7.67
CA PRO A 371 -11.55 -17.45 8.42
C PRO A 371 -12.36 -17.58 9.72
N SER A 372 -11.64 -17.89 10.80
CA SER A 372 -12.20 -17.76 12.14
C SER A 372 -12.69 -16.33 12.20
N GLN A 373 -13.98 -16.12 12.06
CA GLN A 373 -14.78 -14.87 12.02
C GLN A 373 -13.96 -13.61 11.66
N PRO A 374 -14.49 -12.58 11.00
CA PRO A 374 -13.75 -11.38 10.71
C PRO A 374 -13.05 -10.94 11.99
N SER A 375 -11.77 -11.25 12.03
CA SER A 375 -11.01 -11.41 13.27
C SER A 375 -10.81 -10.09 14.00
N PHE A 376 -11.16 -8.97 13.37
CA PHE A 376 -10.99 -7.67 13.97
C PHE A 376 -12.22 -6.77 13.79
N ARG A 377 -12.98 -6.59 14.88
CA ARG A 377 -13.93 -5.48 14.99
C ARG A 377 -13.28 -4.38 15.79
N TYR A 378 -12.90 -3.29 15.12
CA TYR A 378 -12.42 -2.11 15.82
C TYR A 378 -13.44 -1.65 16.86
N GLN A 379 -13.01 -1.63 18.12
CA GLN A 379 -13.80 -1.06 19.22
C GLN A 379 -13.31 0.38 19.46
N ARG A 380 -14.18 1.34 19.22
CA ARG A 380 -13.86 2.73 19.53
C ARG A 380 -13.60 2.87 21.01
N ALA A 381 -12.42 3.40 21.35
CA ALA A 381 -12.13 3.79 22.72
C ALA A 381 -13.12 4.87 23.19
N GLN A 382 -13.24 5.02 24.50
CA GLN A 382 -14.00 6.14 25.08
C GLN A 382 -13.44 7.46 24.53
N PRO A 383 -14.30 8.42 24.15
CA PRO A 383 -13.83 9.70 23.66
C PRO A 383 -12.94 10.40 24.69
N ALA A 384 -11.77 10.84 24.22
CA ALA A 384 -10.90 11.65 25.06
C ALA A 384 -11.53 13.01 25.36
N GLN A 385 -11.26 13.55 26.54
CA GLN A 385 -11.58 14.93 26.85
C GLN A 385 -10.76 15.85 25.94
N LYS A 386 -11.44 16.52 25.02
CA LYS A 386 -10.83 17.39 24.01
C LYS A 386 -10.95 18.84 24.41
N VAL A 387 -9.83 19.54 24.59
CA VAL A 387 -9.79 20.96 24.99
C VAL A 387 -9.08 21.75 23.92
N LEU A 388 -9.70 22.85 23.45
CA LEU A 388 -9.11 23.80 22.50
C LEU A 388 -8.10 24.69 23.23
N LEU A 389 -6.87 24.74 22.75
CA LEU A 389 -5.77 25.50 23.34
C LEU A 389 -5.34 26.71 22.51
N GLY A 390 -5.62 26.67 21.19
CA GLY A 390 -5.22 27.71 20.26
C GLY A 390 -5.48 27.30 18.82
N VAL A 391 -4.85 28.00 17.90
CA VAL A 391 -5.00 27.79 16.45
C VAL A 391 -3.70 28.13 15.72
N ASP A 392 -3.32 27.31 14.74
CA ASP A 392 -2.39 27.68 13.70
C ASP A 392 -3.18 28.30 12.53
N VAL A 393 -2.91 29.56 12.21
CA VAL A 393 -3.49 30.26 11.05
C VAL A 393 -2.43 30.31 9.95
N PHE A 394 -2.80 29.89 8.75
CA PHE A 394 -1.92 29.92 7.58
C PHE A 394 -2.27 31.10 6.70
N LEU A 395 -1.25 31.89 6.33
CA LEU A 395 -1.40 33.11 5.56
C LEU A 395 -0.62 33.02 4.25
N HIS A 396 -1.20 33.57 3.17
CA HIS A 396 -0.48 33.87 1.93
C HIS A 396 0.01 35.32 1.99
N GLU A 397 1.32 35.52 2.04
CA GLU A 397 1.90 36.84 2.11
C GLU A 397 3.35 36.85 1.53
N SER A 398 3.57 37.60 0.48
CA SER A 398 4.84 37.65 -0.24
C SER A 398 5.68 38.91 0.02
N GLN A 399 5.12 39.91 0.72
CA GLN A 399 5.76 41.22 0.83
C GLN A 399 6.40 41.47 2.20
N PHE A 400 5.99 40.76 3.25
CA PHE A 400 6.42 41.02 4.61
C PHE A 400 7.59 40.14 5.04
N SER A 401 8.55 40.76 5.75
CA SER A 401 9.50 39.99 6.55
C SER A 401 8.80 39.35 7.77
N PRO A 402 9.41 38.35 8.42
CA PRO A 402 8.88 37.76 9.63
C PRO A 402 8.54 38.77 10.71
N GLU A 403 9.38 39.80 10.89
CA GLU A 403 9.21 40.86 11.89
C GLU A 403 8.07 41.82 11.51
N GLN A 404 7.95 42.17 10.24
CA GLN A 404 6.86 43.00 9.73
C GLN A 404 5.50 42.29 9.89
N LEU A 405 5.44 41.01 9.54
CA LEU A 405 4.25 40.20 9.73
C LEU A 405 3.91 40.09 11.23
N ALA A 406 4.88 39.78 12.06
CA ALA A 406 4.70 39.70 13.51
C ALA A 406 4.18 41.01 14.09
N SER A 407 4.75 42.18 13.69
CA SER A 407 4.31 43.49 14.19
C SER A 407 2.84 43.77 13.86
N ARG A 408 2.35 43.30 12.71
CA ARG A 408 0.93 43.42 12.35
C ARG A 408 0.05 42.49 13.20
N LEU A 409 0.53 41.28 13.51
CA LEU A 409 -0.22 40.26 14.22
C LEU A 409 -0.19 40.44 15.76
N LEU A 410 0.84 41.06 16.32
CA LEU A 410 0.95 41.32 17.77
C LEU A 410 -0.11 42.30 18.30
N ASN A 411 -0.53 43.25 17.49
CA ASN A 411 -1.45 44.32 17.88
C ASN A 411 -2.94 43.94 17.73
N LEU A 412 -3.23 42.64 17.43
CA LEU A 412 -4.59 42.18 17.18
C LEU A 412 -5.38 41.85 18.44
N THR A 413 -4.81 42.00 19.64
CA THR A 413 -5.31 41.28 20.81
C THR A 413 -5.90 42.15 21.89
N ASP A 414 -7.18 42.44 21.73
CA ASP A 414 -8.10 42.55 22.89
C ASP A 414 -8.71 41.18 23.27
N GLY A 415 -8.15 40.08 22.70
CA GLY A 415 -8.71 38.73 22.75
C GLY A 415 -7.92 37.74 23.62
N VAL A 416 -8.48 36.52 23.73
CA VAL A 416 -7.89 35.39 24.47
C VAL A 416 -6.64 34.81 23.75
N LEU A 417 -6.58 34.95 22.43
CA LEU A 417 -5.55 34.35 21.57
C LEU A 417 -4.43 35.36 21.25
N HIS A 418 -3.20 34.95 21.56
CA HIS A 418 -1.99 35.78 21.34
C HIS A 418 -1.04 35.07 20.39
N LEU A 419 -0.39 35.84 19.49
CA LEU A 419 0.64 35.31 18.61
C LEU A 419 1.81 34.77 19.44
N GLN A 420 2.09 33.48 19.33
CA GLN A 420 3.19 32.81 20.04
C GLN A 420 4.42 32.67 19.16
N MET A 421 4.21 32.34 17.89
CA MET A 421 5.31 32.17 16.92
C MET A 421 4.80 32.25 15.48
N ILE A 422 5.74 32.53 14.58
CA ILE A 422 5.58 32.35 13.14
C ILE A 422 6.60 31.33 12.66
N THR A 423 6.16 30.40 11.81
CA THR A 423 7.04 29.45 11.13
C THR A 423 6.84 29.56 9.62
N ASN A 424 7.93 29.31 8.86
CA ASN A 424 7.91 29.17 7.44
C ASN A 424 8.60 27.86 7.06
N ARG A 425 8.00 27.03 6.23
CA ARG A 425 8.47 25.66 5.90
C ARG A 425 8.85 24.81 7.13
N GLY A 426 8.10 24.98 8.23
CA GLY A 426 8.32 24.25 9.49
C GLY A 426 9.42 24.81 10.40
N VAL A 427 10.19 25.79 9.94
CA VAL A 427 11.24 26.47 10.74
C VAL A 427 10.65 27.69 11.44
N LYS A 428 10.97 27.88 12.73
CA LYS A 428 10.61 29.09 13.46
C LYS A 428 11.38 30.29 12.92
N VAL A 429 10.68 31.32 12.48
CA VAL A 429 11.25 32.56 11.94
C VAL A 429 10.94 33.76 12.80
N TRP A 430 10.00 33.66 13.74
CA TRP A 430 9.71 34.64 14.75
C TRP A 430 9.10 33.96 16.01
N PRO A 431 9.40 34.45 17.24
CA PRO A 431 10.48 35.35 17.60
C PRO A 431 11.87 34.68 17.46
N GLN A 432 12.87 35.47 17.26
CA GLN A 432 14.27 35.00 17.16
C GLN A 432 14.50 33.99 16.01
N GLY A 433 14.14 34.39 14.79
CA GLY A 433 14.50 33.67 13.56
C GLY A 433 15.98 33.88 13.20
N TYR A 434 16.43 33.08 12.23
CA TYR A 434 17.80 33.17 11.68
C TYR A 434 17.75 33.75 10.27
N PRO A 435 18.66 34.67 9.90
CA PRO A 435 18.65 35.32 8.58
C PRO A 435 18.92 34.36 7.43
N GLU A 436 19.53 33.21 7.69
CA GLU A 436 19.78 32.17 6.67
C GLU A 436 18.51 31.40 6.31
N THR A 437 17.41 31.55 7.05
CA THR A 437 16.16 30.83 6.77
C THR A 437 15.47 31.45 5.58
N PHE A 438 15.47 30.73 4.44
CA PHE A 438 14.67 31.09 3.27
C PHE A 438 13.19 30.96 3.57
N CYS A 439 12.43 32.03 3.33
CA CYS A 439 10.98 32.03 3.51
C CYS A 439 10.25 32.02 2.16
N THR A 440 9.20 31.24 2.06
CA THR A 440 8.22 31.26 0.98
C THR A 440 7.07 32.20 1.35
N ASP A 441 6.15 32.39 0.44
CA ASP A 441 4.91 33.16 0.63
C ASP A 441 3.87 32.48 1.57
N HIS A 442 4.19 31.35 2.15
CA HIS A 442 3.29 30.54 3.01
C HIS A 442 3.74 30.57 4.47
N TRP A 443 2.97 31.21 5.33
CA TRP A 443 3.27 31.44 6.74
C TRP A 443 2.33 30.64 7.65
N ARG A 444 2.85 30.01 8.69
CA ARG A 444 2.08 29.43 9.78
C ARG A 444 2.24 30.30 11.03
N CYS A 445 1.17 30.95 11.44
CA CYS A 445 1.12 31.84 12.60
C CYS A 445 0.37 31.11 13.73
N ARG A 446 1.05 30.80 14.82
CA ARG A 446 0.47 30.11 15.97
C ARG A 446 -0.06 31.10 16.98
N PHE A 447 -1.36 31.00 17.27
CA PHE A 447 -2.03 31.77 18.30
C PHE A 447 -2.46 30.83 19.43
N MET A 448 -2.11 31.19 20.66
CA MET A 448 -2.42 30.40 21.86
C MET A 448 -3.02 31.29 22.96
N ALA A 449 -3.74 30.71 23.90
CA ALA A 449 -4.08 31.40 25.16
C ALA A 449 -2.81 31.74 25.93
N GLN A 450 -2.85 32.82 26.72
CA GLN A 450 -1.71 33.24 27.53
C GLN A 450 -1.33 32.20 28.60
N THR A 451 -2.34 31.53 29.15
CA THR A 451 -2.14 30.43 30.10
C THR A 451 -2.99 29.23 29.69
N LEU A 452 -2.55 28.03 30.05
CA LEU A 452 -3.29 26.78 29.77
C LEU A 452 -4.63 26.69 30.49
N GLU A 453 -4.81 27.51 31.55
CA GLU A 453 -6.04 27.59 32.33
C GLU A 453 -7.11 28.49 31.68
N GLN A 454 -6.71 29.37 30.77
CA GLN A 454 -7.61 30.26 30.05
C GLN A 454 -8.38 29.50 28.98
N PRO A 455 -9.71 29.37 29.07
CA PRO A 455 -10.48 28.62 28.09
C PRO A 455 -10.50 29.35 26.76
N VAL A 456 -10.20 28.62 25.66
CA VAL A 456 -10.36 29.09 24.29
C VAL A 456 -11.64 28.53 23.72
N SER A 457 -12.45 29.38 23.13
CA SER A 457 -13.71 28.99 22.46
C SER A 457 -13.62 29.12 20.95
N GLN A 458 -14.53 28.47 20.24
CA GLN A 458 -14.69 28.67 18.77
C GLN A 458 -15.02 30.13 18.40
N ARG A 459 -15.67 30.87 19.32
CA ARG A 459 -15.95 32.30 19.11
C ARG A 459 -14.69 33.15 19.10
N ASP A 460 -13.68 32.77 19.90
CA ASP A 460 -12.41 33.50 19.92
C ASP A 460 -11.64 33.29 18.60
N LEU A 461 -11.74 32.08 18.01
CA LEU A 461 -11.20 31.83 16.68
C LEU A 461 -11.91 32.67 15.59
N ILE A 462 -13.24 32.73 15.64
CA ILE A 462 -14.02 33.52 14.67
C ILE A 462 -13.64 35.00 14.78
N LYS A 463 -13.51 35.54 15.99
CA LYS A 463 -13.07 36.93 16.20
C LYS A 463 -11.68 37.17 15.63
N LEU A 464 -10.72 36.27 15.89
CA LEU A 464 -9.37 36.36 15.34
C LEU A 464 -9.41 36.39 13.80
N LEU A 465 -10.15 35.48 13.16
CA LEU A 465 -10.26 35.40 11.71
C LEU A 465 -10.91 36.66 11.12
N SER A 466 -11.95 37.24 11.79
CA SER A 466 -12.57 38.47 11.36
C SER A 466 -11.58 39.62 11.34
N VAL A 467 -10.79 39.78 12.43
CA VAL A 467 -9.78 40.84 12.51
C VAL A 467 -8.66 40.64 11.48
N LEU A 468 -8.20 39.42 11.25
CA LEU A 468 -7.20 39.12 10.19
C LEU A 468 -7.73 39.53 8.81
N THR A 469 -8.99 39.22 8.53
CA THR A 469 -9.66 39.60 7.26
C THR A 469 -9.84 41.12 7.12
N GLU A 470 -10.20 41.81 8.20
CA GLU A 470 -10.32 43.28 8.21
C GLU A 470 -8.98 43.99 7.96
N LEU A 471 -7.88 43.37 8.34
CA LEU A 471 -6.53 43.83 8.06
C LEU A 471 -6.04 43.52 6.63
N GLY A 472 -6.87 42.89 5.83
CA GLY A 472 -6.55 42.50 4.45
C GLY A 472 -5.55 41.36 4.34
N LEU A 473 -5.38 40.55 5.41
CA LEU A 473 -4.52 39.37 5.36
C LEU A 473 -5.24 38.18 4.74
N ASP A 474 -4.60 37.52 3.80
CA ASP A 474 -5.17 36.36 3.09
C ASP A 474 -5.00 35.09 3.95
N VAL A 475 -6.10 34.69 4.59
CA VAL A 475 -6.16 33.47 5.42
C VAL A 475 -6.48 32.26 4.53
N ILE A 476 -5.50 31.41 4.32
CA ILE A 476 -5.63 30.23 3.45
C ILE A 476 -6.32 29.08 4.19
N LYS A 477 -5.89 28.82 5.45
CA LYS A 477 -6.24 27.63 6.21
C LYS A 477 -6.09 27.87 7.70
N ILE A 478 -6.81 27.10 8.51
CA ILE A 478 -6.58 27.02 9.96
C ILE A 478 -6.44 25.57 10.42
N GLU A 479 -5.65 25.35 11.48
CA GLU A 479 -5.58 24.09 12.22
C GLU A 479 -5.79 24.33 13.71
N ASN A 480 -6.88 23.81 14.25
CA ASN A 480 -7.19 23.94 15.66
C ASN A 480 -6.24 23.12 16.53
N LEU A 481 -5.68 23.72 17.55
CA LEU A 481 -4.73 23.10 18.45
C LEU A 481 -5.45 22.57 19.70
N PHE A 482 -5.56 21.25 19.80
CA PHE A 482 -6.25 20.59 20.89
C PHE A 482 -5.30 19.82 21.82
N SER A 483 -5.70 19.69 23.08
CA SER A 483 -5.24 18.59 23.92
C SER A 483 -6.30 17.49 24.00
N PHE A 484 -5.87 16.27 24.28
CA PHE A 484 -6.70 15.08 24.47
C PHE A 484 -6.33 14.45 25.82
N ASN A 485 -7.22 14.44 26.79
CA ASN A 485 -6.95 14.03 28.18
C ASN A 485 -5.71 14.73 28.78
N GLY A 486 -5.52 16.01 28.46
CA GLY A 486 -4.34 16.79 28.88
C GLY A 486 -3.08 16.59 28.04
N GLU A 487 -3.01 15.57 27.20
CA GLU A 487 -1.90 15.37 26.27
C GLU A 487 -2.08 16.25 25.01
N ARG A 488 -1.00 16.86 24.57
CA ARG A 488 -1.00 17.75 23.40
C ARG A 488 -1.19 16.98 22.09
N GLY A 489 -2.17 17.39 21.29
CA GLY A 489 -2.53 16.80 20.01
C GLY A 489 -1.87 17.44 18.77
N PHE A 490 -0.77 18.21 18.93
CA PHE A 490 -0.07 18.89 17.85
C PHE A 490 1.44 18.97 18.10
N ALA A 491 2.21 19.06 17.02
CA ALA A 491 3.66 19.19 17.09
C ALA A 491 4.06 20.58 17.59
N LEU A 492 5.10 20.65 18.43
CA LEU A 492 5.75 21.90 18.77
C LEU A 492 6.52 22.46 17.57
N GLY A 493 6.70 23.77 17.55
CA GLY A 493 7.72 24.40 16.69
C GLY A 493 9.13 24.06 17.18
N GLN A 494 10.09 24.19 16.30
CA GLN A 494 11.49 24.01 16.66
C GLN A 494 11.88 25.07 17.72
N GLY A 495 12.37 24.62 18.87
CA GLY A 495 12.77 25.50 19.98
C GLY A 495 11.63 25.91 20.94
N GLN A 496 10.50 25.19 20.93
CA GLN A 496 9.43 25.31 21.93
C GLN A 496 9.55 24.24 23.02
#